data_ff05901855777dfca8011c88660eafe9
#
_entry.id   ff05901855777dfca8011c88660eafe9
#
_cell.length_a   1.000
_cell.length_b   1.000
_cell.length_c   1.000
_cell.angle_alpha   90.00
_cell.angle_beta   90.00
_cell.angle_gamma   90.00
#
_symmetry.space_group_name_H-M   'P 1'
#
loop_
_entity.id
_entity.type
_entity.pdbx_description
1 polymer ?
#
loop_
_entity_poly.entity_id
_entity_poly.type
_entity_poly.pdbx_seq_one_letter_code
_entity_poly.pdbx_strand_id
1 'polypeptide(L)'
;MITSCHASEGKSYLAMNLMRTLAQRGMKVALVDADLRRSMVNAQYGLQFENGCNDDKGLSHFLAGMVGMEEVIYQTDIPGALMVPVGRDVPNPLALLSNHHFKDLLDALAQMVDYVLVDAAPVGVVIDAAEIAKSCDGTLIAVQYNDVRRQELLDVKQQIEQSGCPILGTVLNQVDYDSYLSRKYYYRTYGKYGYYNRYYKHKHAAEKK
;
A
#
# COMPACT_ATOMS: atom_id res chain seq x y z
N MET A 1 1.62 -2.49 7.25
CA MET A 1 0.58 -1.63 6.63
C MET A 1 1.22 -0.45 5.92
N ILE A 2 0.60 0.03 4.85
CA ILE A 2 1.00 1.25 4.12
C ILE A 2 -0.19 2.21 4.13
N THR A 3 0.04 3.44 4.56
CA THR A 3 -0.97 4.51 4.63
C THR A 3 -0.36 5.86 4.22
N SER A 4 -1.13 6.95 4.30
CA SER A 4 -0.69 8.31 3.95
C SER A 4 -1.41 9.37 4.79
N CYS A 5 -0.99 10.63 4.69
CA CYS A 5 -1.70 11.74 5.31
C CYS A 5 -2.97 12.07 4.53
N HIS A 6 -2.87 12.16 3.19
CA HIS A 6 -3.98 12.52 2.32
C HIS A 6 -4.20 11.48 1.21
N ALA A 7 -5.29 11.64 0.46
CA ALA A 7 -5.51 10.86 -0.75
C ALA A 7 -4.48 11.22 -1.83
N SER A 8 -4.22 10.29 -2.73
CA SER A 8 -3.35 10.48 -3.90
C SER A 8 -1.85 10.69 -3.63
N GLU A 9 -1.36 10.46 -2.42
CA GLU A 9 0.08 10.50 -2.08
C GLU A 9 0.87 9.28 -2.57
N GLY A 10 0.18 8.32 -3.22
CA GLY A 10 0.80 7.15 -3.85
C GLY A 10 1.00 5.95 -2.93
N LYS A 11 0.23 5.81 -1.85
CA LYS A 11 0.25 4.64 -0.95
C LYS A 11 0.06 3.32 -1.71
N SER A 12 -0.99 3.22 -2.55
CA SER A 12 -1.28 2.02 -3.34
C SER A 12 -0.18 1.74 -4.39
N TYR A 13 0.37 2.79 -5.01
CA TYR A 13 1.53 2.66 -5.90
C TYR A 13 2.75 2.10 -5.17
N LEU A 14 3.01 2.58 -3.96
CA LEU A 14 4.08 2.09 -3.11
C LEU A 14 3.86 0.62 -2.74
N ALA A 15 2.64 0.25 -2.31
CA ALA A 15 2.27 -1.11 -1.94
C ALA A 15 2.48 -2.09 -3.10
N MET A 16 2.00 -1.75 -4.30
CA MET A 16 2.16 -2.55 -5.51
C MET A 16 3.61 -2.73 -5.93
N ASN A 17 4.41 -1.66 -5.92
CA ASN A 17 5.82 -1.75 -6.30
C ASN A 17 6.64 -2.52 -5.26
N LEU A 18 6.30 -2.40 -3.98
CA LEU A 18 6.94 -3.17 -2.92
C LEU A 18 6.62 -4.66 -3.09
N MET A 19 5.35 -5.04 -3.33
CA MET A 19 4.95 -6.42 -3.63
C MET A 19 5.76 -6.98 -4.82
N ARG A 20 5.79 -6.27 -5.96
CA ARG A 20 6.55 -6.69 -7.15
C ARG A 20 8.04 -6.86 -6.85
N THR A 21 8.63 -5.92 -6.11
CA THR A 21 10.07 -5.96 -5.79
C THR A 21 10.41 -7.13 -4.88
N LEU A 22 9.60 -7.42 -3.89
CA LEU A 22 9.79 -8.56 -2.98
C LEU A 22 9.61 -9.88 -3.75
N ALA A 23 8.56 -10.01 -4.56
CA ALA A 23 8.31 -11.19 -5.39
C ALA A 23 9.45 -11.45 -6.38
N GLN A 24 9.99 -10.42 -7.04
CA GLN A 24 11.15 -10.52 -7.93
C GLN A 24 12.42 -10.99 -7.21
N ARG A 25 12.49 -10.83 -5.89
CA ARG A 25 13.58 -11.36 -5.05
C ARG A 25 13.33 -12.80 -4.55
N GLY A 26 12.26 -13.42 -5.02
CA GLY A 26 11.89 -14.79 -4.67
C GLY A 26 11.12 -14.92 -3.35
N MET A 27 10.66 -13.82 -2.77
CA MET A 27 9.83 -13.83 -1.57
C MET A 27 8.37 -14.06 -1.93
N LYS A 28 7.62 -14.78 -1.10
CA LYS A 28 6.17 -14.90 -1.21
C LYS A 28 5.54 -13.69 -0.54
N VAL A 29 4.62 -13.03 -1.22
CA VAL A 29 4.00 -11.78 -0.74
C VAL A 29 2.50 -11.81 -0.96
N ALA A 30 1.73 -11.37 0.02
CA ALA A 30 0.30 -11.08 -0.16
C ALA A 30 0.07 -9.58 -0.04
N LEU A 31 -0.74 -9.00 -0.95
CA LEU A 31 -1.22 -7.64 -0.85
C LEU A 31 -2.72 -7.67 -0.54
N VAL A 32 -3.11 -7.05 0.55
CA VAL A 32 -4.50 -6.87 0.97
C VAL A 32 -4.90 -5.42 0.70
N ASP A 33 -5.88 -5.22 -0.20
CA ASP A 33 -6.47 -3.92 -0.44
C ASP A 33 -7.56 -3.67 0.61
N ALA A 34 -7.21 -2.90 1.62
CA ALA A 34 -8.07 -2.57 2.76
C ALA A 34 -8.60 -1.13 2.70
N ASP A 35 -8.41 -0.39 1.59
CA ASP A 35 -9.08 0.89 1.36
C ASP A 35 -10.52 0.65 0.88
N LEU A 36 -11.38 0.20 1.79
CA LEU A 36 -12.79 -0.10 1.51
C LEU A 36 -13.64 1.13 1.12
N ARG A 37 -13.02 2.32 1.08
CA ARG A 37 -13.70 3.56 0.69
C ARG A 37 -13.40 3.96 -0.73
N ARG A 38 -12.18 3.72 -1.20
CA ARG A 38 -11.74 4.16 -2.52
C ARG A 38 -10.58 3.30 -3.01
N SER A 39 -10.88 2.03 -3.29
CA SER A 39 -9.88 1.18 -3.93
C SER A 39 -9.51 1.69 -5.31
N MET A 40 -8.21 1.71 -5.59
CA MET A 40 -7.66 2.06 -6.89
C MET A 40 -6.77 0.95 -7.45
N VAL A 41 -6.52 -0.11 -6.67
CA VAL A 41 -5.51 -1.12 -6.99
C VAL A 41 -5.86 -1.86 -8.27
N ASN A 42 -7.06 -2.41 -8.40
CA ASN A 42 -7.46 -3.15 -9.60
C ASN A 42 -7.58 -2.26 -10.84
N ALA A 43 -8.14 -1.05 -10.68
CA ALA A 43 -8.37 -0.13 -11.81
C ALA A 43 -7.08 0.46 -12.39
N GLN A 44 -6.06 0.70 -11.56
CA GLN A 44 -4.84 1.37 -11.98
C GLN A 44 -3.71 0.42 -12.38
N TYR A 45 -3.67 -0.79 -11.82
CA TYR A 45 -2.48 -1.65 -11.97
C TYR A 45 -2.73 -2.89 -12.81
N GLY A 46 -4.00 -3.13 -13.23
CA GLY A 46 -4.35 -4.14 -14.23
C GLY A 46 -3.83 -5.54 -13.86
N LEU A 47 -3.87 -5.90 -12.55
CA LEU A 47 -3.47 -7.23 -12.13
C LEU A 47 -4.38 -8.26 -12.79
N GLN A 48 -3.77 -9.24 -13.43
CA GLN A 48 -4.49 -10.40 -13.95
C GLN A 48 -4.47 -11.50 -12.89
N PHE A 49 -5.61 -12.12 -12.69
CA PHE A 49 -5.77 -13.25 -11.79
C PHE A 49 -5.82 -14.54 -12.59
N GLU A 50 -5.08 -15.57 -12.20
CA GLU A 50 -4.93 -16.82 -12.97
C GLU A 50 -6.25 -17.55 -13.22
N ASN A 51 -7.25 -17.41 -12.34
CA ASN A 51 -8.52 -18.13 -12.44
C ASN A 51 -9.72 -17.24 -12.82
N GLY A 52 -9.47 -16.05 -13.40
CA GLY A 52 -10.53 -15.08 -13.65
C GLY A 52 -11.17 -14.64 -12.33
N CYS A 53 -10.82 -13.45 -11.85
CA CYS A 53 -11.52 -12.87 -10.73
C CYS A 53 -13.00 -12.70 -11.12
N ASN A 54 -13.92 -13.33 -10.39
CA ASN A 54 -15.25 -12.79 -10.33
C ASN A 54 -15.09 -11.45 -9.60
N ASP A 55 -15.05 -10.35 -10.34
CA ASP A 55 -14.75 -8.98 -9.89
C ASP A 55 -15.55 -8.53 -8.65
N ASP A 56 -16.48 -9.33 -8.23
CA ASP A 56 -17.40 -9.07 -7.14
C ASP A 56 -16.92 -9.54 -5.77
N LYS A 57 -16.03 -10.54 -5.66
CA LYS A 57 -15.61 -11.11 -4.36
C LYS A 57 -14.29 -10.49 -3.88
N GLY A 58 -14.24 -10.07 -2.62
CA GLY A 58 -13.05 -9.52 -2.02
C GLY A 58 -13.18 -9.35 -0.51
N LEU A 59 -12.28 -8.59 0.07
CA LEU A 59 -12.15 -8.36 1.51
C LEU A 59 -13.50 -8.00 2.16
N SER A 60 -14.27 -7.10 1.56
CA SER A 60 -15.56 -6.66 2.10
C SER A 60 -16.58 -7.82 2.27
N HIS A 61 -16.59 -8.77 1.33
CA HIS A 61 -17.48 -9.94 1.40
C HIS A 61 -17.04 -10.92 2.48
N PHE A 62 -15.75 -11.16 2.61
CA PHE A 62 -15.20 -12.01 3.67
C PHE A 62 -15.45 -11.40 5.06
N LEU A 63 -15.17 -10.11 5.24
CA LEU A 63 -15.41 -9.43 6.51
C LEU A 63 -16.90 -9.40 6.90
N ALA A 64 -17.80 -9.39 5.93
CA ALA A 64 -19.24 -9.49 6.14
C ALA A 64 -19.73 -10.94 6.39
N GLY A 65 -18.85 -11.95 6.35
CA GLY A 65 -19.19 -13.36 6.51
C GLY A 65 -19.99 -13.95 5.34
N MET A 66 -19.93 -13.34 4.16
CA MET A 66 -20.69 -13.78 2.98
C MET A 66 -19.97 -14.88 2.20
N VAL A 67 -18.65 -14.96 2.29
CA VAL A 67 -17.79 -15.91 1.56
C VAL A 67 -16.65 -16.41 2.45
N GLY A 68 -16.08 -17.56 2.10
CA GLY A 68 -14.90 -18.10 2.76
C GLY A 68 -13.62 -17.33 2.41
N MET A 69 -12.57 -17.54 3.20
CA MET A 69 -11.27 -16.90 3.01
C MET A 69 -10.63 -17.29 1.67
N GLU A 70 -10.74 -18.57 1.29
CA GLU A 70 -10.17 -19.09 0.05
C GLU A 70 -10.80 -18.45 -1.20
N GLU A 71 -12.01 -17.91 -1.08
CA GLU A 71 -12.74 -17.28 -2.20
C GLU A 71 -12.30 -15.84 -2.47
N VAL A 72 -11.50 -15.25 -1.58
CA VAL A 72 -11.06 -13.85 -1.68
C VAL A 72 -9.53 -13.70 -1.82
N ILE A 73 -8.79 -14.81 -1.77
CA ILE A 73 -7.34 -14.84 -2.00
C ILE A 73 -7.07 -15.29 -3.43
N TYR A 74 -6.54 -14.39 -4.25
CA TYR A 74 -6.27 -14.63 -5.67
C TYR A 74 -4.77 -14.75 -5.94
N GLN A 75 -4.41 -15.67 -6.85
CA GLN A 75 -3.08 -15.68 -7.44
C GLN A 75 -3.00 -14.60 -8.52
N THR A 76 -1.88 -13.90 -8.57
CA THR A 76 -1.63 -12.86 -9.57
C THR A 76 -0.71 -13.38 -10.67
N ASP A 77 -0.60 -12.63 -11.77
CA ASP A 77 0.37 -12.84 -12.85
C ASP A 77 1.84 -12.64 -12.40
N ILE A 78 2.06 -12.20 -11.15
CA ILE A 78 3.39 -12.03 -10.57
C ILE A 78 3.72 -13.29 -9.75
N PRO A 79 4.71 -14.11 -10.16
CA PRO A 79 5.06 -15.33 -9.44
C PRO A 79 5.38 -15.07 -7.97
N GLY A 80 4.72 -15.81 -7.08
CA GLY A 80 4.90 -15.66 -5.63
C GLY A 80 4.10 -14.52 -4.99
N ALA A 81 3.25 -13.81 -5.76
CA ALA A 81 2.39 -12.76 -5.24
C ALA A 81 0.92 -13.16 -5.22
N LEU A 82 0.29 -13.00 -4.05
CA LEU A 82 -1.15 -13.14 -3.82
C LEU A 82 -1.79 -11.77 -3.67
N MET A 83 -3.09 -11.68 -3.98
CA MET A 83 -3.89 -10.47 -3.82
C MET A 83 -5.22 -10.77 -3.16
N VAL A 84 -5.61 -9.93 -2.20
CA VAL A 84 -6.97 -9.85 -1.67
C VAL A 84 -7.54 -8.50 -2.10
N PRO A 85 -8.40 -8.45 -3.14
CA PRO A 85 -9.01 -7.21 -3.60
C PRO A 85 -10.07 -6.72 -2.61
N VAL A 86 -10.44 -5.44 -2.71
CA VAL A 86 -11.43 -4.82 -1.81
C VAL A 86 -12.81 -5.47 -1.86
N GLY A 87 -13.25 -5.95 -3.03
CA GLY A 87 -14.60 -6.39 -3.28
C GLY A 87 -15.55 -5.22 -3.58
N ARG A 88 -16.77 -5.24 -3.01
CA ARG A 88 -17.77 -4.19 -3.20
C ARG A 88 -17.64 -3.06 -2.18
N ASP A 89 -18.10 -1.90 -2.58
CA ASP A 89 -18.23 -0.75 -1.68
C ASP A 89 -19.16 -1.07 -0.50
N VAL A 90 -18.77 -0.61 0.70
CA VAL A 90 -19.51 -0.84 1.92
C VAL A 90 -19.86 0.48 2.62
N PRO A 91 -21.07 0.60 3.18
CA PRO A 91 -21.50 1.85 3.83
C PRO A 91 -20.70 2.18 5.11
N ASN A 92 -20.25 1.15 5.84
CA ASN A 92 -19.54 1.30 7.10
C ASN A 92 -18.27 0.42 7.14
N PRO A 93 -17.18 0.84 6.50
CA PRO A 93 -15.92 0.09 6.49
C PRO A 93 -15.35 -0.19 7.87
N LEU A 94 -15.42 0.79 8.78
CA LEU A 94 -14.85 0.68 10.12
C LEU A 94 -15.44 -0.51 10.90
N ALA A 95 -16.76 -0.71 10.83
CA ALA A 95 -17.41 -1.82 11.53
C ALA A 95 -16.95 -3.20 11.04
N LEU A 96 -16.63 -3.31 9.74
CA LEU A 96 -16.07 -4.54 9.16
C LEU A 96 -14.61 -4.75 9.54
N LEU A 97 -13.80 -3.70 9.47
CA LEU A 97 -12.37 -3.75 9.79
C LEU A 97 -12.09 -3.99 11.27
N SER A 98 -13.00 -3.57 12.16
CA SER A 98 -12.91 -3.81 13.62
C SER A 98 -13.33 -5.24 14.01
N ASN A 99 -13.81 -6.05 13.07
CA ASN A 99 -14.17 -7.43 13.33
C ASN A 99 -12.91 -8.31 13.41
N HIS A 100 -12.94 -9.36 14.25
CA HIS A 100 -11.87 -10.36 14.35
C HIS A 100 -11.49 -11.01 13.02
N HIS A 101 -12.43 -11.12 12.06
CA HIS A 101 -12.18 -11.69 10.73
C HIS A 101 -11.00 -11.02 10.01
N PHE A 102 -10.81 -9.70 10.19
CA PHE A 102 -9.68 -9.02 9.56
C PHE A 102 -8.34 -9.55 10.08
N LYS A 103 -8.23 -9.70 11.39
CA LYS A 103 -7.03 -10.28 12.02
C LYS A 103 -6.85 -11.74 11.61
N ASP A 104 -7.93 -12.53 11.61
CA ASP A 104 -7.89 -13.95 11.21
C ASP A 104 -7.36 -14.11 9.77
N LEU A 105 -7.76 -13.22 8.84
CA LEU A 105 -7.23 -13.19 7.48
C LEU A 105 -5.72 -12.90 7.46
N LEU A 106 -5.27 -11.88 8.18
CA LEU A 106 -3.85 -11.53 8.21
C LEU A 106 -3.01 -12.66 8.83
N ASP A 107 -3.48 -13.27 9.91
CA ASP A 107 -2.82 -14.39 10.57
C ASP A 107 -2.73 -15.62 9.64
N ALA A 108 -3.79 -15.91 8.88
CA ALA A 108 -3.78 -17.00 7.90
C ALA A 108 -2.82 -16.71 6.73
N LEU A 109 -2.84 -15.50 6.18
CA LEU A 109 -1.91 -15.10 5.12
C LEU A 109 -0.45 -15.17 5.59
N ALA A 110 -0.16 -14.78 6.83
CA ALA A 110 1.17 -14.84 7.41
C ALA A 110 1.74 -16.27 7.52
N GLN A 111 0.88 -17.31 7.50
CA GLN A 111 1.32 -18.72 7.42
C GLN A 111 1.65 -19.16 5.98
N MET A 112 1.20 -18.41 4.97
CA MET A 112 1.32 -18.79 3.55
C MET A 112 2.45 -18.04 2.84
N VAL A 113 2.79 -16.84 3.32
CA VAL A 113 3.72 -15.90 2.66
C VAL A 113 4.74 -15.33 3.63
N ASP A 114 5.85 -14.79 3.10
CA ASP A 114 6.91 -14.15 3.90
C ASP A 114 6.50 -12.73 4.35
N TYR A 115 5.69 -12.03 3.54
CA TYR A 115 5.22 -10.68 3.83
C TYR A 115 3.75 -10.50 3.48
N VAL A 116 2.99 -9.92 4.42
CA VAL A 116 1.64 -9.42 4.16
C VAL A 116 1.69 -7.90 4.11
N LEU A 117 1.40 -7.33 2.95
CA LEU A 117 1.28 -5.89 2.74
C LEU A 117 -0.19 -5.51 2.81
N VAL A 118 -0.52 -4.47 3.56
CA VAL A 118 -1.89 -3.96 3.68
C VAL A 118 -1.91 -2.53 3.15
N ASP A 119 -2.62 -2.29 2.03
CA ASP A 119 -2.89 -0.94 1.53
C ASP A 119 -4.13 -0.37 2.23
N ALA A 120 -3.93 0.63 3.07
CA ALA A 120 -4.99 1.19 3.91
C ALA A 120 -5.37 2.60 3.46
N ALA A 121 -6.58 3.04 3.79
CA ALA A 121 -7.02 4.41 3.56
C ALA A 121 -6.10 5.45 4.23
N PRO A 122 -6.07 6.73 3.79
CA PRO A 122 -5.26 7.77 4.42
C PRO A 122 -5.70 8.03 5.87
N VAL A 123 -4.78 7.87 6.83
CA VAL A 123 -5.05 8.11 8.27
C VAL A 123 -5.47 9.55 8.54
N GLY A 124 -4.89 10.51 7.84
CA GLY A 124 -5.26 11.92 8.03
C GLY A 124 -6.68 12.27 7.59
N VAL A 125 -7.37 11.34 6.90
CA VAL A 125 -8.74 11.56 6.42
C VAL A 125 -9.75 10.70 7.15
N VAL A 126 -9.41 9.44 7.45
CA VAL A 126 -10.33 8.47 8.06
C VAL A 126 -9.62 7.61 9.11
N ILE A 127 -10.38 7.19 10.13
CA ILE A 127 -9.88 6.40 11.26
C ILE A 127 -9.61 4.92 10.91
N ASP A 128 -10.09 4.46 9.77
CA ASP A 128 -10.03 3.05 9.36
C ASP A 128 -8.60 2.48 9.39
N ALA A 129 -7.62 3.26 8.94
CA ALA A 129 -6.23 2.82 8.94
C ALA A 129 -5.63 2.69 10.36
N ALA A 130 -6.11 3.49 11.33
CA ALA A 130 -5.70 3.34 12.72
C ALA A 130 -6.26 2.04 13.32
N GLU A 131 -7.44 1.60 12.87
CA GLU A 131 -8.00 0.30 13.27
C GLU A 131 -7.22 -0.86 12.65
N ILE A 132 -6.94 -0.80 11.34
CA ILE A 132 -6.12 -1.77 10.61
C ILE A 132 -4.74 -1.91 11.28
N ALA A 133 -4.13 -0.80 11.71
CA ALA A 133 -2.82 -0.76 12.32
C ALA A 133 -2.69 -1.66 13.56
N LYS A 134 -3.76 -1.83 14.34
CA LYS A 134 -3.77 -2.71 15.52
C LYS A 134 -3.45 -4.17 15.20
N SER A 135 -3.68 -4.59 13.97
CA SER A 135 -3.43 -5.96 13.49
C SER A 135 -2.15 -6.09 12.65
N CYS A 136 -1.33 -5.04 12.60
CA CYS A 136 -0.12 -5.00 11.78
C CYS A 136 1.15 -4.88 12.63
N ASP A 137 2.24 -5.52 12.19
CA ASP A 137 3.56 -5.47 12.85
C ASP A 137 4.29 -4.14 12.64
N GLY A 138 3.87 -3.33 11.67
CA GLY A 138 4.47 -2.04 11.40
C GLY A 138 3.79 -1.26 10.29
N THR A 139 4.02 0.06 10.29
CA THR A 139 3.42 1.00 9.34
C THR A 139 4.47 1.78 8.58
N LEU A 140 4.31 1.84 7.25
CA LEU A 140 4.98 2.80 6.37
C LEU A 140 4.00 3.94 6.03
N ILE A 141 4.46 5.18 6.10
CA ILE A 141 3.67 6.36 5.74
C ILE A 141 4.20 6.92 4.42
N ALA A 142 3.39 6.86 3.36
CA ALA A 142 3.67 7.56 2.11
C ALA A 142 3.40 9.05 2.30
N VAL A 143 4.31 9.89 1.83
CA VAL A 143 4.23 11.35 1.98
C VAL A 143 4.55 11.98 0.62
N GLN A 144 3.65 12.78 0.09
CA GLN A 144 3.90 13.52 -1.14
C GLN A 144 4.87 14.68 -0.89
N TYR A 145 5.89 14.79 -1.76
CA TYR A 145 6.84 15.89 -1.70
C TYR A 145 6.15 17.24 -1.85
N ASN A 146 6.49 18.17 -0.97
CA ASN A 146 6.02 19.56 -0.99
C ASN A 146 4.49 19.77 -0.90
N ASP A 147 3.75 18.78 -0.39
CA ASP A 147 2.30 18.85 -0.22
C ASP A 147 1.89 18.75 1.26
N VAL A 148 2.48 17.81 2.00
CA VAL A 148 2.16 17.55 3.41
C VAL A 148 2.88 18.51 4.34
N ARG A 149 2.14 19.16 5.23
CA ARG A 149 2.72 19.99 6.29
C ARG A 149 3.30 19.11 7.40
N ARG A 150 4.40 19.59 8.00
CA ARG A 150 5.04 18.86 9.11
C ARG A 150 4.07 18.52 10.24
N GLN A 151 3.13 19.43 10.57
CA GLN A 151 2.15 19.20 11.65
C GLN A 151 1.20 18.05 11.30
N GLU A 152 0.69 18.00 10.09
CA GLU A 152 -0.20 16.92 9.61
C GLU A 152 0.48 15.54 9.69
N LEU A 153 1.76 15.47 9.32
CA LEU A 153 2.54 14.24 9.46
C LEU A 153 2.73 13.84 10.93
N LEU A 154 2.92 14.81 11.83
CA LEU A 154 3.04 14.54 13.27
C LEU A 154 1.70 14.06 13.86
N ASP A 155 0.59 14.61 13.40
CA ASP A 155 -0.76 14.19 13.84
C ASP A 155 -1.05 12.75 13.37
N VAL A 156 -0.73 12.42 12.12
CA VAL A 156 -0.82 11.04 11.58
C VAL A 156 0.09 10.10 12.36
N LYS A 157 1.33 10.51 12.64
CA LYS A 157 2.26 9.74 13.47
C LYS A 157 1.64 9.41 14.83
N GLN A 158 1.09 10.42 15.51
CA GLN A 158 0.47 10.23 16.81
C GLN A 158 -0.73 9.27 16.76
N GLN A 159 -1.57 9.35 15.74
CA GLN A 159 -2.72 8.44 15.57
C GLN A 159 -2.28 6.98 15.39
N ILE A 160 -1.23 6.73 14.59
CA ILE A 160 -0.68 5.38 14.41
C ILE A 160 -0.05 4.87 15.71
N GLU A 161 0.74 5.69 16.40
CA GLU A 161 1.37 5.30 17.68
C GLU A 161 0.31 4.96 18.76
N GLN A 162 -0.82 5.66 18.77
CA GLN A 162 -1.95 5.36 19.67
C GLN A 162 -2.61 4.01 19.36
N SER A 163 -2.51 3.48 18.14
CA SER A 163 -2.99 2.14 17.82
C SER A 163 -2.08 1.03 18.36
N GLY A 164 -0.89 1.37 18.85
CA GLY A 164 0.14 0.42 19.29
C GLY A 164 1.03 -0.12 18.18
N CYS A 165 0.79 0.25 16.93
CA CYS A 165 1.59 -0.20 15.78
C CYS A 165 2.86 0.65 15.63
N PRO A 166 4.05 0.04 15.54
CA PRO A 166 5.30 0.78 15.32
C PRO A 166 5.34 1.39 13.91
N ILE A 167 5.89 2.60 13.81
CA ILE A 167 6.15 3.23 12.53
C ILE A 167 7.56 2.83 12.06
N LEU A 168 7.62 2.12 10.93
CA LEU A 168 8.88 1.69 10.31
C LEU A 168 9.61 2.83 9.62
N GLY A 169 8.86 3.83 9.15
CA GLY A 169 9.40 5.00 8.48
C GLY A 169 8.41 5.71 7.57
N THR A 170 8.92 6.73 6.88
CA THR A 170 8.19 7.47 5.85
C THR A 170 8.84 7.29 4.49
N VAL A 171 8.03 7.25 3.44
CA VAL A 171 8.49 7.22 2.05
C VAL A 171 8.09 8.52 1.38
N LEU A 172 9.08 9.36 1.07
CA LEU A 172 8.86 10.58 0.32
C LEU A 172 8.62 10.24 -1.14
N ASN A 173 7.42 10.49 -1.61
CA ASN A 173 6.95 10.13 -2.95
C ASN A 173 6.73 11.38 -3.82
N GLN A 174 6.56 11.18 -5.14
CA GLN A 174 6.28 12.23 -6.12
C GLN A 174 7.29 13.39 -6.08
N VAL A 175 8.56 13.08 -5.84
CA VAL A 175 9.63 14.08 -5.80
C VAL A 175 9.89 14.61 -7.22
N ASP A 176 9.74 15.93 -7.40
CA ASP A 176 10.16 16.59 -8.63
C ASP A 176 11.69 16.76 -8.63
N TYR A 177 12.36 15.86 -9.36
CA TYR A 177 13.82 15.89 -9.49
C TYR A 177 14.36 17.03 -10.34
N ASP A 178 13.53 17.70 -11.13
CA ASP A 178 13.92 18.82 -11.98
C ASP A 178 13.90 20.16 -11.23
N SER A 179 13.25 20.23 -10.08
CA SER A 179 13.26 21.43 -9.26
C SER A 179 14.67 21.72 -8.70
N TYR A 180 15.03 23.01 -8.60
CA TYR A 180 16.31 23.47 -8.05
C TYR A 180 16.56 22.96 -6.63
N LEU A 181 15.53 22.91 -5.78
CA LEU A 181 15.62 22.46 -4.39
C LEU A 181 15.87 20.95 -4.32
N SER A 182 15.19 20.17 -5.15
CA SER A 182 15.39 18.70 -5.24
C SER A 182 16.82 18.38 -5.69
N ARG A 183 17.33 19.08 -6.70
CA ARG A 183 18.73 18.94 -7.14
C ARG A 183 19.72 19.25 -6.02
N LYS A 184 19.54 20.35 -5.30
CA LYS A 184 20.43 20.77 -4.20
C LYS A 184 20.42 19.78 -3.05
N TYR A 185 19.24 19.25 -2.68
CA TYR A 185 19.10 18.24 -1.62
C TYR A 185 19.73 16.91 -2.03
N TYR A 186 19.47 16.45 -3.25
CA TYR A 186 20.02 15.23 -3.81
C TYR A 186 21.56 15.26 -3.89
N TYR A 187 22.13 16.35 -4.39
CA TYR A 187 23.59 16.53 -4.43
C TYR A 187 24.21 16.57 -3.04
N ARG A 188 23.54 17.14 -2.06
CA ARG A 188 24.04 17.21 -0.67
C ARG A 188 24.00 15.86 0.03
N THR A 189 22.98 15.05 -0.22
CA THR A 189 22.73 13.75 0.47
C THR A 189 23.38 12.58 -0.25
N TYR A 190 23.40 12.59 -1.57
CA TYR A 190 23.84 11.49 -2.42
C TYR A 190 24.98 11.81 -3.39
N GLY A 191 25.63 12.96 -3.24
CA GLY A 191 26.63 13.49 -4.19
C GLY A 191 27.86 12.64 -4.46
N LYS A 192 27.99 11.46 -3.85
CA LYS A 192 29.00 10.44 -4.17
C LYS A 192 28.50 9.30 -5.06
N TYR A 193 27.20 9.22 -5.36
CA TYR A 193 26.61 8.13 -6.14
C TYR A 193 26.03 8.62 -7.47
N GLY A 194 26.85 9.23 -8.31
CA GLY A 194 26.50 9.76 -9.64
C GLY A 194 26.01 8.72 -10.69
N TYR A 195 25.70 7.49 -10.30
CA TYR A 195 25.31 6.42 -11.23
C TYR A 195 23.80 6.37 -11.56
N TYR A 196 22.94 6.92 -10.71
CA TYR A 196 21.48 6.81 -10.89
C TYR A 196 20.90 7.76 -11.97
N ASN A 197 21.52 8.90 -12.21
CA ASN A 197 21.02 9.89 -13.18
C ASN A 197 21.09 9.44 -14.66
N ARG A 198 21.87 8.41 -14.98
CA ARG A 198 21.97 7.89 -16.35
C ARG A 198 20.82 6.94 -16.71
N TYR A 199 20.27 6.24 -15.70
CA TYR A 199 19.24 5.23 -15.91
C TYR A 199 17.86 5.85 -16.21
N TYR A 200 17.51 6.96 -15.56
CA TYR A 200 16.23 7.64 -15.75
C TYR A 200 16.15 8.50 -17.00
N LYS A 201 17.26 9.11 -17.45
CA LYS A 201 17.26 9.90 -18.69
C LYS A 201 16.99 9.06 -19.95
N HIS A 202 17.36 7.80 -19.94
CA HIS A 202 17.11 6.92 -21.10
C HIS A 202 15.67 6.40 -21.20
N LYS A 203 14.94 6.30 -20.08
CA LYS A 203 13.56 5.80 -20.07
C LYS A 203 12.56 6.84 -20.56
N HIS A 204 12.70 8.10 -20.20
CA HIS A 204 11.82 9.19 -20.67
C HIS A 204 12.11 9.67 -22.10
N ALA A 205 13.25 9.33 -22.68
CA ALA A 205 13.53 9.60 -24.08
C ALA A 205 12.91 8.55 -25.03
N ALA A 206 12.59 7.35 -24.51
CA ALA A 206 11.96 6.29 -25.29
C ALA A 206 10.42 6.38 -25.35
N GLU A 207 9.79 7.08 -24.41
CA GLU A 207 8.34 7.26 -24.34
C GLU A 207 7.83 8.49 -25.14
N LYS A 208 8.73 9.25 -25.78
CA LYS A 208 8.41 10.43 -26.62
C LYS A 208 8.69 10.22 -28.11
N LYS A 209 8.76 8.96 -28.55
CA LYS A 209 8.80 8.64 -30.00
C LYS A 209 7.59 7.70 -30.31
#